data_372b290442fcbc0c7bb9e33842110109
#
_entry.id   372b290442fcbc0c7bb9e33842110109
#
_cell.length_a   1.000
_cell.length_b   1.000
_cell.length_c   1.000
_cell.angle_alpha   90.00
_cell.angle_beta   90.00
_cell.angle_gamma   90.00
#
_symmetry.space_group_name_H-M   'P 1'
#
loop_
_entity.id
_entity.type
_entity.pdbx_description
1 polymer ?
#
loop_
_entity_poly.entity_id
_entity_poly.type
_entity_poly.pdbx_seq_one_letter_code
_entity_poly.pdbx_strand_id
1 'polypeptide(L)'
;MPTTEETTTNTLSAATHMGAITLNVGNLKRIYAYYEEALGLTPIEDAEVRRERRRVLGHSTTPLVRLVETPDLPAWNGRQAGLFHTAFLYQTQQELAVTVARAAQHPESRYVGSADHLVSEAFYFTDPEGNGIELYWDRPRSEWPRRGGQVIMDTLPLDPRAYLRSHLPESAHAGAGKETGRIGHVHLQVGDTALAREFYVGQLGFGVTNDQFPQALFASAGGYHHHVAMNTWNSRGAGPRAATLGLGNVAVTVPGRADLNALTERLRSTGQAATLADDGASLTVRDPWGTAVTVSTPEAERDVDYVLGR
;
A
#
# COMPACT_ATOMS: atom_id res chain seq x y z
N MET A 1 4.95 46.86 -3.08
CA MET A 1 5.51 45.49 -3.02
C MET A 1 4.33 44.56 -2.78
N PRO A 2 3.85 43.79 -3.74
CA PRO A 2 2.83 42.83 -3.47
C PRO A 2 3.47 41.65 -2.75
N THR A 3 3.00 41.33 -1.55
CA THR A 3 3.27 40.11 -0.82
C THR A 3 2.68 38.95 -1.62
N THR A 4 3.53 38.09 -2.14
CA THR A 4 3.15 36.78 -2.64
C THR A 4 2.53 36.00 -1.48
N GLU A 5 1.20 35.91 -1.42
CA GLU A 5 0.51 34.88 -0.67
C GLU A 5 0.98 33.55 -1.24
N GLU A 6 1.81 32.82 -0.50
CA GLU A 6 2.03 31.39 -0.72
C GLU A 6 0.66 30.71 -0.61
N THR A 7 0.08 30.40 -1.73
CA THR A 7 -1.10 29.54 -1.80
C THR A 7 -0.63 28.18 -1.25
N THR A 8 -0.85 27.93 0.03
CA THR A 8 -0.68 26.60 0.63
C THR A 8 -1.60 25.67 -0.14
N THR A 9 -1.04 24.88 -1.04
CA THR A 9 -1.78 23.86 -1.79
C THR A 9 -2.34 22.87 -0.76
N ASN A 10 -3.66 22.78 -0.67
CA ASN A 10 -4.36 21.94 0.30
C ASN A 10 -4.25 20.44 -0.03
N THR A 11 -3.25 20.05 -0.82
CA THR A 11 -3.01 18.69 -1.31
C THR A 11 -1.57 18.24 -1.04
N LEU A 12 -1.39 16.92 -0.94
CA LEU A 12 -0.05 16.31 -0.86
C LEU A 12 0.77 16.61 -2.12
N SER A 13 2.09 16.74 -1.94
CA SER A 13 3.04 16.91 -3.05
C SER A 13 2.94 15.77 -4.07
N ALA A 14 3.09 16.09 -5.35
CA ALA A 14 3.08 15.11 -6.43
C ALA A 14 4.19 14.04 -6.33
N ALA A 15 5.24 14.30 -5.56
CA ALA A 15 6.32 13.36 -5.31
C ALA A 15 6.06 12.43 -4.09
N THR A 16 4.89 12.54 -3.45
CA THR A 16 4.46 11.62 -2.40
C THR A 16 4.30 10.20 -2.96
N HIS A 17 4.74 9.20 -2.22
CA HIS A 17 4.63 7.79 -2.60
C HIS A 17 4.29 6.91 -1.38
N MET A 18 3.97 5.65 -1.63
CA MET A 18 3.71 4.69 -0.56
C MET A 18 5.02 4.18 0.02
N GLY A 19 5.10 4.10 1.33
CA GLY A 19 6.14 3.38 2.05
C GLY A 19 5.75 1.92 2.33
N ALA A 20 6.49 1.25 3.22
CA ALA A 20 6.27 -0.15 3.55
C ALA A 20 4.94 -0.37 4.27
N ILE A 21 4.24 -1.47 3.93
CA ILE A 21 3.09 -1.95 4.70
C ILE A 21 3.56 -2.66 5.98
N THR A 22 2.85 -2.49 7.08
CA THR A 22 3.05 -3.31 8.29
C THR A 22 1.91 -4.30 8.43
N LEU A 23 2.24 -5.59 8.60
CA LEU A 23 1.29 -6.65 8.85
C LEU A 23 1.53 -7.27 10.24
N ASN A 24 0.47 -7.36 11.03
CA ASN A 24 0.40 -8.18 12.24
C ASN A 24 0.18 -9.63 11.83
N VAL A 25 1.09 -10.53 12.19
CA VAL A 25 1.06 -11.93 11.74
C VAL A 25 1.05 -12.90 12.92
N GLY A 26 0.32 -13.98 12.79
CA GLY A 26 0.22 -15.02 13.82
C GLY A 26 1.42 -15.96 13.79
N ASN A 27 1.98 -16.23 12.62
CA ASN A 27 3.15 -17.08 12.44
C ASN A 27 4.21 -16.35 11.58
N LEU A 28 5.08 -15.63 12.26
CA LEU A 28 6.12 -14.82 11.63
C LEU A 28 7.02 -15.64 10.69
N LYS A 29 7.45 -16.84 11.11
CA LYS A 29 8.32 -17.69 10.29
C LYS A 29 7.67 -18.10 8.96
N ARG A 30 6.38 -18.48 9.02
CA ARG A 30 5.62 -18.93 7.86
C ARG A 30 5.36 -17.78 6.88
N ILE A 31 4.92 -16.63 7.38
CA ILE A 31 4.63 -15.48 6.54
C ILE A 31 5.91 -14.87 5.97
N TYR A 32 6.97 -14.81 6.75
CA TYR A 32 8.29 -14.38 6.27
C TYR A 32 8.76 -15.25 5.08
N ALA A 33 8.75 -16.59 5.25
CA ALA A 33 9.14 -17.51 4.18
C ALA A 33 8.29 -17.32 2.92
N TYR A 34 6.99 -17.10 3.08
CA TYR A 34 6.09 -16.83 1.96
C TYR A 34 6.50 -15.57 1.17
N TYR A 35 6.74 -14.44 1.83
CA TYR A 35 7.14 -13.21 1.15
C TYR A 35 8.53 -13.32 0.49
N GLU A 36 9.44 -14.08 1.08
CA GLU A 36 10.75 -14.37 0.51
C GLU A 36 10.64 -15.31 -0.70
N GLU A 37 9.96 -16.44 -0.57
CA GLU A 37 9.91 -17.49 -1.58
C GLU A 37 8.93 -17.18 -2.72
N ALA A 38 7.73 -16.69 -2.42
CA ALA A 38 6.69 -16.44 -3.41
C ALA A 38 6.86 -15.09 -4.13
N LEU A 39 7.27 -14.03 -3.40
CA LEU A 39 7.41 -12.69 -3.98
C LEU A 39 8.87 -12.31 -4.27
N GLY A 40 9.85 -13.07 -3.79
CA GLY A 40 11.26 -12.79 -4.01
C GLY A 40 11.80 -11.61 -3.20
N LEU A 41 11.11 -11.24 -2.12
CA LEU A 41 11.60 -10.18 -1.26
C LEU A 41 12.82 -10.65 -0.47
N THR A 42 13.78 -9.76 -0.27
CA THR A 42 14.98 -10.06 0.49
C THR A 42 14.90 -9.52 1.91
N PRO A 43 15.51 -10.21 2.89
CA PRO A 43 15.61 -9.69 4.25
C PRO A 43 16.38 -8.37 4.29
N ILE A 44 15.82 -7.40 4.99
CA ILE A 44 16.48 -6.11 5.28
C ILE A 44 16.84 -6.07 6.75
N GLU A 45 15.93 -6.49 7.61
CA GLU A 45 16.14 -6.50 9.06
C GLU A 45 15.44 -7.67 9.75
N ASP A 46 16.11 -8.12 10.80
CA ASP A 46 15.62 -9.11 11.76
C ASP A 46 15.88 -8.56 13.17
N ALA A 47 14.83 -8.17 13.85
CA ALA A 47 14.93 -7.55 15.16
C ALA A 47 13.93 -8.13 16.17
N GLU A 48 14.40 -8.22 17.42
CA GLU A 48 13.53 -8.41 18.58
C GLU A 48 13.56 -7.14 19.42
N VAL A 49 12.41 -6.46 19.53
CA VAL A 49 12.26 -5.21 20.28
C VAL A 49 11.21 -5.40 21.35
N ARG A 50 11.57 -5.22 22.65
CA ARG A 50 10.64 -5.32 23.79
C ARG A 50 9.79 -6.61 23.78
N ARG A 51 10.34 -7.75 23.34
CA ARG A 51 9.68 -9.05 23.16
C ARG A 51 8.78 -9.16 21.93
N GLU A 52 8.71 -8.16 21.08
CA GLU A 52 8.08 -8.28 19.77
C GLU A 52 9.12 -8.73 18.74
N ARG A 53 8.86 -9.86 18.08
CA ARG A 53 9.67 -10.30 16.95
C ARG A 53 9.19 -9.63 15.68
N ARG A 54 10.12 -9.05 14.94
CA ARG A 54 9.86 -8.28 13.73
C ARG A 54 10.79 -8.70 12.63
N ARG A 55 10.29 -8.64 11.40
CA ARG A 55 11.05 -8.86 10.16
C ARG A 55 10.70 -7.79 9.18
N VAL A 56 11.71 -7.27 8.49
CA VAL A 56 11.52 -6.34 7.38
C VAL A 56 12.07 -6.98 6.12
N LEU A 57 11.23 -7.03 5.08
CA LEU A 57 11.58 -7.53 3.76
C LEU A 57 11.35 -6.45 2.71
N GLY A 58 12.14 -6.51 1.65
CA GLY A 58 12.02 -5.58 0.53
C GLY A 58 13.01 -5.86 -0.58
N HIS A 59 13.37 -4.83 -1.31
CA HIS A 59 14.37 -4.91 -2.37
C HIS A 59 15.58 -4.03 -2.06
N SER A 60 16.77 -4.64 -2.03
CA SER A 60 18.01 -3.95 -1.63
C SER A 60 17.87 -3.33 -0.23
N THR A 61 17.83 -2.02 -0.11
CA THR A 61 17.65 -1.27 1.15
C THR A 61 16.25 -0.64 1.29
N THR A 62 15.35 -0.89 0.33
CA THR A 62 13.99 -0.33 0.35
C THR A 62 13.04 -1.29 1.03
N PRO A 63 12.51 -0.97 2.23
CA PRO A 63 11.53 -1.81 2.90
C PRO A 63 10.20 -1.78 2.16
N LEU A 64 9.56 -2.95 2.01
CA LEU A 64 8.24 -3.10 1.40
C LEU A 64 7.22 -3.69 2.37
N VAL A 65 7.64 -4.70 3.15
CA VAL A 65 6.77 -5.38 4.11
C VAL A 65 7.46 -5.46 5.46
N ARG A 66 6.77 -5.01 6.50
CA ARG A 66 7.14 -5.18 7.90
C ARG A 66 6.19 -6.18 8.53
N LEU A 67 6.73 -7.26 9.04
CA LEU A 67 5.97 -8.29 9.73
C LEU A 67 6.21 -8.15 11.23
N VAL A 68 5.11 -8.09 12.00
CA VAL A 68 5.13 -8.01 13.46
C VAL A 68 4.42 -9.24 14.01
N GLU A 69 5.11 -10.07 14.80
CA GLU A 69 4.52 -11.26 15.37
C GLU A 69 3.53 -10.91 16.49
N THR A 70 2.28 -11.29 16.31
CA THR A 70 1.17 -11.04 17.25
C THR A 70 0.28 -12.29 17.34
N PRO A 71 0.80 -13.43 17.83
CA PRO A 71 0.12 -14.73 17.76
C PRO A 71 -1.18 -14.78 18.55
N ASP A 72 -1.37 -13.88 19.52
CA ASP A 72 -2.56 -13.82 20.37
C ASP A 72 -3.71 -13.03 19.74
N LEU A 73 -3.48 -12.34 18.61
CA LEU A 73 -4.56 -11.64 17.92
C LEU A 73 -5.44 -12.61 17.13
N PRO A 74 -6.77 -12.40 17.13
CA PRO A 74 -7.67 -13.19 16.31
C PRO A 74 -7.44 -12.91 14.82
N ALA A 75 -7.73 -13.89 13.98
CA ALA A 75 -7.76 -13.72 12.54
C ALA A 75 -8.78 -12.64 12.12
N TRP A 76 -8.44 -11.88 11.09
CA TRP A 76 -9.38 -10.94 10.50
C TRP A 76 -10.55 -11.67 9.83
N ASN A 77 -11.77 -11.18 10.00
CA ASN A 77 -12.98 -11.89 9.59
C ASN A 77 -13.53 -11.51 8.19
N GLY A 78 -12.83 -10.64 7.46
CA GLY A 78 -13.22 -10.23 6.10
C GLY A 78 -14.35 -9.19 6.02
N ARG A 79 -15.05 -8.89 7.12
CA ARG A 79 -16.18 -7.95 7.14
C ARG A 79 -15.91 -6.66 7.91
N GLN A 80 -14.80 -6.59 8.61
CA GLN A 80 -14.33 -5.37 9.27
C GLN A 80 -13.58 -4.49 8.27
N ALA A 81 -13.42 -3.22 8.61
CA ALA A 81 -12.44 -2.36 7.97
C ALA A 81 -11.03 -2.95 8.12
N GLY A 82 -10.15 -2.69 7.17
CA GLY A 82 -8.79 -3.22 7.15
C GLY A 82 -8.19 -3.30 5.76
N LEU A 83 -7.30 -4.26 5.54
CA LEU A 83 -6.64 -4.46 4.26
C LEU A 83 -7.56 -5.21 3.28
N PHE A 84 -7.71 -4.66 2.08
CA PHE A 84 -8.23 -5.41 0.94
C PHE A 84 -7.06 -6.05 0.17
N HIS A 85 -6.06 -5.26 -0.23
CA HIS A 85 -4.77 -5.75 -0.71
C HIS A 85 -3.65 -4.72 -0.59
N THR A 86 -2.42 -5.22 -0.54
CA THR A 86 -1.19 -4.46 -0.79
C THR A 86 -0.76 -4.69 -2.22
N ALA A 87 -0.45 -3.62 -2.96
CA ALA A 87 -0.10 -3.72 -4.37
C ALA A 87 1.39 -3.46 -4.61
N PHE A 88 2.05 -4.46 -5.18
CA PHE A 88 3.47 -4.45 -5.54
C PHE A 88 3.62 -4.08 -7.01
N LEU A 89 4.20 -2.91 -7.26
CA LEU A 89 4.43 -2.37 -8.60
C LEU A 89 5.79 -2.81 -9.13
N TYR A 90 5.80 -3.45 -10.28
CA TYR A 90 6.99 -3.85 -11.02
C TYR A 90 7.29 -2.88 -12.16
N GLN A 91 8.57 -2.72 -12.53
CA GLN A 91 8.98 -1.79 -13.57
C GLN A 91 8.69 -2.30 -14.98
N THR A 92 8.69 -3.62 -15.16
CA THR A 92 8.47 -4.26 -16.44
C THR A 92 7.47 -5.40 -16.34
N GLN A 93 6.79 -5.70 -17.46
CA GLN A 93 5.91 -6.87 -17.58
C GLN A 93 6.67 -8.18 -17.38
N GLN A 94 7.96 -8.19 -17.71
CA GLN A 94 8.82 -9.36 -17.51
C GLN A 94 9.07 -9.63 -16.02
N GLU A 95 9.40 -8.60 -15.22
CA GLU A 95 9.54 -8.73 -13.76
C GLU A 95 8.24 -9.18 -13.12
N LEU A 96 7.11 -8.60 -13.53
CA LEU A 96 5.78 -9.01 -13.08
C LEU A 96 5.53 -10.49 -13.42
N ALA A 97 5.80 -10.93 -14.66
CA ALA A 97 5.58 -12.31 -15.09
C ALA A 97 6.41 -13.32 -14.27
N VAL A 98 7.67 -12.98 -13.96
CA VAL A 98 8.56 -13.81 -13.13
C VAL A 98 7.96 -13.98 -11.72
N THR A 99 7.53 -12.89 -11.09
CA THR A 99 6.96 -12.95 -9.73
C THR A 99 5.60 -13.65 -9.74
N VAL A 100 4.74 -13.40 -10.73
CA VAL A 100 3.46 -14.11 -10.88
C VAL A 100 3.67 -15.62 -11.03
N ALA A 101 4.64 -16.04 -11.85
CA ALA A 101 4.95 -17.47 -12.02
C ALA A 101 5.46 -18.12 -10.72
N ARG A 102 6.31 -17.40 -9.97
CA ARG A 102 6.81 -17.85 -8.66
C ARG A 102 5.69 -17.95 -7.64
N ALA A 103 4.88 -16.90 -7.49
CA ALA A 103 3.74 -16.89 -6.59
C ALA A 103 2.72 -17.99 -6.94
N ALA A 104 2.44 -18.21 -8.21
CA ALA A 104 1.51 -19.26 -8.65
C ALA A 104 2.01 -20.70 -8.40
N GLN A 105 3.32 -20.91 -8.27
CA GLN A 105 3.93 -22.21 -7.98
C GLN A 105 4.10 -22.46 -6.47
N HIS A 106 4.02 -21.41 -5.64
CA HIS A 106 4.18 -21.55 -4.20
C HIS A 106 2.98 -22.26 -3.57
N PRO A 107 3.18 -23.36 -2.77
CA PRO A 107 2.10 -24.22 -2.31
C PRO A 107 1.10 -23.54 -1.38
N GLU A 108 1.51 -22.48 -0.70
CA GLU A 108 0.66 -21.72 0.22
C GLU A 108 0.06 -20.45 -0.41
N SER A 109 0.36 -20.19 -1.67
CA SER A 109 -0.20 -19.06 -2.40
C SER A 109 -1.57 -19.38 -2.95
N ARG A 110 -2.54 -18.49 -2.72
CA ARG A 110 -3.87 -18.66 -3.30
C ARG A 110 -4.10 -17.61 -4.39
N TYR A 111 -4.15 -18.05 -5.65
CA TYR A 111 -4.54 -17.18 -6.75
C TYR A 111 -6.02 -16.80 -6.66
N VAL A 112 -6.33 -15.52 -6.83
CA VAL A 112 -7.69 -14.95 -6.73
C VAL A 112 -8.22 -14.55 -8.10
N GLY A 113 -7.37 -14.00 -8.96
CA GLY A 113 -7.76 -13.51 -10.29
C GLY A 113 -6.71 -12.64 -10.95
N SER A 114 -7.05 -12.13 -12.12
CA SER A 114 -6.25 -11.15 -12.88
C SER A 114 -7.16 -10.18 -13.62
N ALA A 115 -6.69 -8.96 -13.86
CA ALA A 115 -7.44 -7.93 -14.53
C ALA A 115 -6.55 -6.98 -15.33
N ASP A 116 -7.06 -6.50 -16.46
CA ASP A 116 -6.59 -5.29 -17.14
C ASP A 116 -7.45 -4.12 -16.65
N HIS A 117 -6.82 -3.16 -15.99
CA HIS A 117 -7.49 -1.98 -15.44
C HIS A 117 -7.43 -0.76 -16.36
N LEU A 118 -7.03 -0.91 -17.62
CA LEU A 118 -6.77 0.17 -18.60
C LEU A 118 -5.53 1.02 -18.27
N VAL A 119 -5.20 1.16 -17.00
CA VAL A 119 -4.01 1.87 -16.50
C VAL A 119 -2.90 0.92 -16.08
N SER A 120 -3.24 -0.32 -15.78
CA SER A 120 -2.33 -1.36 -15.28
C SER A 120 -2.81 -2.76 -15.63
N GLU A 121 -1.91 -3.74 -15.55
CA GLU A 121 -2.20 -5.17 -15.64
C GLU A 121 -1.86 -5.81 -14.31
N ALA A 122 -2.80 -6.54 -13.70
CA ALA A 122 -2.73 -6.98 -12.31
C ALA A 122 -3.07 -8.45 -12.11
N PHE A 123 -2.42 -9.07 -11.11
CA PHE A 123 -2.65 -10.44 -10.65
C PHE A 123 -2.83 -10.45 -9.13
N TYR A 124 -3.89 -11.10 -8.67
CA TYR A 124 -4.31 -11.11 -7.28
C TYR A 124 -4.06 -12.44 -6.61
N PHE A 125 -3.49 -12.38 -5.42
CA PHE A 125 -3.22 -13.53 -4.56
C PHE A 125 -3.62 -13.22 -3.11
N THR A 126 -3.63 -14.24 -2.26
CA THR A 126 -3.58 -14.05 -0.81
C THR A 126 -2.39 -14.80 -0.24
N ASP A 127 -1.81 -14.23 0.82
CA ASP A 127 -0.81 -14.90 1.64
C ASP A 127 -1.44 -16.01 2.51
N PRO A 128 -0.63 -16.81 3.24
CA PRO A 128 -1.14 -17.89 4.08
C PRO A 128 -2.07 -17.47 5.23
N GLU A 129 -2.09 -16.21 5.62
CA GLU A 129 -3.00 -15.67 6.63
C GLU A 129 -4.17 -14.88 6.03
N GLY A 130 -4.29 -14.87 4.69
CA GLY A 130 -5.39 -14.27 3.96
C GLY A 130 -5.23 -12.79 3.63
N ASN A 131 -4.05 -12.21 3.83
CA ASN A 131 -3.80 -10.84 3.40
C ASN A 131 -3.78 -10.76 1.87
N GLY A 132 -4.56 -9.84 1.30
CA GLY A 132 -4.62 -9.63 -0.14
C GLY A 132 -3.32 -9.05 -0.69
N ILE A 133 -2.90 -9.56 -1.84
CA ILE A 133 -1.72 -9.16 -2.58
C ILE A 133 -2.13 -8.89 -4.01
N GLU A 134 -1.74 -7.74 -4.54
CA GLU A 134 -1.78 -7.42 -5.96
C GLU A 134 -0.36 -7.30 -6.48
N LEU A 135 -0.03 -8.03 -7.55
CA LEU A 135 1.20 -7.91 -8.32
C LEU A 135 0.84 -7.24 -9.62
N TYR A 136 1.43 -6.09 -9.95
CA TYR A 136 0.99 -5.33 -11.11
C TYR A 136 2.11 -4.54 -11.80
N TRP A 137 1.83 -4.18 -13.06
CA TRP A 137 2.64 -3.29 -13.87
C TRP A 137 1.77 -2.17 -14.43
N ASP A 138 2.27 -0.94 -14.35
CA ASP A 138 1.59 0.24 -14.89
C ASP A 138 1.86 0.41 -16.38
N ARG A 139 0.81 0.69 -17.13
CA ARG A 139 0.95 1.25 -18.47
C ARG A 139 1.58 2.64 -18.39
N PRO A 140 2.28 3.11 -19.44
CA PRO A 140 2.76 4.49 -19.51
C PRO A 140 1.64 5.50 -19.18
N ARG A 141 1.93 6.48 -18.33
CA ARG A 141 0.92 7.49 -17.91
C ARG A 141 0.27 8.24 -19.08
N SER A 142 0.98 8.39 -20.19
CA SER A 142 0.49 9.00 -21.45
C SER A 142 -0.63 8.18 -22.11
N GLU A 143 -0.75 6.91 -21.78
CA GLU A 143 -1.75 5.98 -22.34
C GLU A 143 -3.00 5.88 -21.45
N TRP A 144 -2.96 6.43 -20.23
CA TRP A 144 -4.09 6.34 -19.31
C TRP A 144 -5.30 7.12 -19.82
N PRO A 145 -6.44 6.47 -20.02
CA PRO A 145 -7.63 7.15 -20.47
C PRO A 145 -8.16 8.09 -19.38
N ARG A 146 -8.65 9.27 -19.79
CA ARG A 146 -9.17 10.29 -18.88
C ARG A 146 -10.49 10.85 -19.37
N ARG A 147 -11.39 11.19 -18.45
CA ARG A 147 -12.65 11.87 -18.72
C ARG A 147 -12.96 12.82 -17.55
N GLY A 148 -13.28 14.10 -17.87
CA GLY A 148 -13.62 15.08 -16.84
C GLY A 148 -12.53 15.29 -15.77
N GLY A 149 -11.24 15.13 -16.13
CA GLY A 149 -10.11 15.23 -15.20
C GLY A 149 -9.83 13.95 -14.41
N GLN A 150 -10.73 12.98 -14.39
CA GLN A 150 -10.54 11.70 -13.70
C GLN A 150 -9.87 10.66 -14.60
N VAL A 151 -9.15 9.74 -13.97
CA VAL A 151 -8.56 8.56 -14.63
C VAL A 151 -9.67 7.53 -14.83
N ILE A 152 -9.84 7.04 -16.07
CA ILE A 152 -10.78 5.96 -16.35
C ILE A 152 -10.09 4.64 -16.07
N MET A 153 -10.70 3.86 -15.19
CA MET A 153 -10.29 2.49 -14.88
C MET A 153 -11.46 1.55 -15.12
N ASP A 154 -11.16 0.30 -15.43
CA ASP A 154 -12.16 -0.76 -15.57
C ASP A 154 -11.58 -2.07 -15.04
N THR A 155 -12.36 -3.15 -15.09
CA THR A 155 -11.91 -4.49 -14.72
C THR A 155 -12.20 -5.42 -15.90
N LEU A 156 -11.27 -5.44 -16.85
CA LEU A 156 -11.37 -6.26 -18.05
C LEU A 156 -10.68 -7.62 -17.85
N PRO A 157 -11.11 -8.66 -18.56
CA PRO A 157 -10.45 -9.97 -18.49
C PRO A 157 -8.98 -9.90 -18.92
N LEU A 158 -8.08 -10.49 -18.11
CA LEU A 158 -6.67 -10.71 -18.43
C LEU A 158 -6.39 -12.21 -18.32
N ASP A 159 -6.00 -12.86 -19.43
CA ASP A 159 -5.64 -14.28 -19.42
C ASP A 159 -4.23 -14.49 -18.82
N PRO A 160 -4.11 -15.09 -17.61
CA PRO A 160 -2.81 -15.24 -16.96
C PRO A 160 -1.86 -16.16 -17.72
N ARG A 161 -2.39 -17.16 -18.42
CA ARG A 161 -1.53 -18.08 -19.19
C ARG A 161 -1.00 -17.41 -20.45
N ALA A 162 -1.82 -16.61 -21.14
CA ALA A 162 -1.38 -15.83 -22.29
C ALA A 162 -0.33 -14.79 -21.86
N TYR A 163 -0.57 -14.10 -20.74
CA TYR A 163 0.37 -13.15 -20.17
C TYR A 163 1.74 -13.78 -19.88
N LEU A 164 1.77 -14.90 -19.17
CA LEU A 164 3.02 -15.60 -18.86
C LEU A 164 3.74 -16.10 -20.12
N ARG A 165 3.01 -16.62 -21.12
CA ARG A 165 3.63 -17.03 -22.39
C ARG A 165 4.30 -15.89 -23.13
N SER A 166 3.77 -14.68 -23.00
CA SER A 166 4.29 -13.49 -23.71
C SER A 166 5.45 -12.81 -23.00
N HIS A 167 5.48 -12.87 -21.67
CA HIS A 167 6.37 -12.04 -20.86
C HIS A 167 7.37 -12.82 -19.99
N LEU A 168 7.12 -14.11 -19.72
CA LEU A 168 8.05 -14.92 -18.93
C LEU A 168 9.27 -15.29 -19.80
N PRO A 169 10.50 -14.91 -19.40
CA PRO A 169 11.69 -15.24 -20.17
C PRO A 169 12.00 -16.74 -20.11
N GLU A 170 12.55 -17.30 -21.18
CA GLU A 170 12.96 -18.71 -21.24
C GLU A 170 13.98 -19.08 -20.15
N SER A 171 14.80 -18.12 -19.72
CA SER A 171 15.81 -18.27 -18.68
C SER A 171 15.26 -18.12 -17.25
N ALA A 172 13.97 -17.86 -17.05
CA ALA A 172 13.38 -17.62 -15.72
C ALA A 172 13.46 -18.82 -14.76
N HIS A 173 13.90 -20.00 -15.23
CA HIS A 173 14.16 -21.17 -14.40
C HIS A 173 15.53 -21.11 -13.69
N ALA A 174 16.36 -20.12 -13.98
CA ALA A 174 17.70 -19.95 -13.40
C ALA A 174 17.81 -18.57 -12.72
N GLY A 175 17.33 -18.46 -11.50
CA GLY A 175 17.60 -17.33 -10.61
C GLY A 175 17.20 -15.96 -11.19
N ALA A 176 16.02 -15.53 -10.87
CA ALA A 176 15.47 -14.24 -11.30
C ALA A 176 16.45 -13.08 -11.05
N GLY A 177 16.49 -12.16 -12.00
CA GLY A 177 17.21 -10.90 -11.87
C GLY A 177 16.79 -10.15 -10.60
N LYS A 178 17.56 -9.13 -10.21
CA LYS A 178 17.21 -8.27 -9.06
C LYS A 178 15.86 -7.61 -9.34
N GLU A 179 14.83 -8.10 -8.66
CA GLU A 179 13.52 -7.49 -8.72
C GLU A 179 13.55 -6.10 -8.10
N THR A 180 12.87 -5.14 -8.71
CA THR A 180 12.89 -3.73 -8.33
C THR A 180 11.52 -3.23 -7.93
N GLY A 181 10.65 -4.12 -7.48
CA GLY A 181 9.29 -3.79 -7.05
C GLY A 181 9.24 -2.78 -5.90
N ARG A 182 8.15 -2.02 -5.85
CA ARG A 182 7.84 -1.09 -4.75
C ARG A 182 6.37 -1.21 -4.39
N ILE A 183 5.98 -0.70 -3.22
CA ILE A 183 4.55 -0.52 -2.94
C ILE A 183 4.05 0.63 -3.82
N GLY A 184 3.15 0.32 -4.73
CA GLY A 184 2.53 1.33 -5.57
C GLY A 184 1.25 1.89 -4.97
N HIS A 185 0.43 1.02 -4.35
CA HIS A 185 -0.78 1.45 -3.64
C HIS A 185 -1.21 0.46 -2.56
N VAL A 186 -2.13 0.92 -1.73
CA VAL A 186 -2.84 0.09 -0.76
C VAL A 186 -4.34 0.24 -1.00
N HIS A 187 -5.06 -0.86 -1.07
CA HIS A 187 -6.51 -0.88 -1.13
C HIS A 187 -7.09 -1.30 0.23
N LEU A 188 -7.94 -0.47 0.79
CA LEU A 188 -8.52 -0.65 2.11
C LEU A 188 -10.00 -1.03 2.01
N GLN A 189 -10.47 -1.85 2.94
CA GLN A 189 -11.87 -1.99 3.26
C GLN A 189 -12.25 -0.95 4.31
N VAL A 190 -13.33 -0.21 4.06
CA VAL A 190 -13.84 0.85 4.93
C VAL A 190 -15.34 0.67 5.16
N GLY A 191 -15.89 1.26 6.20
CA GLY A 191 -17.34 1.18 6.46
C GLY A 191 -18.17 2.11 5.59
N ASP A 192 -17.59 3.24 5.17
CA ASP A 192 -18.27 4.30 4.43
C ASP A 192 -17.28 5.09 3.56
N THR A 193 -17.56 5.23 2.27
CA THR A 193 -16.69 5.95 1.33
C THR A 193 -16.75 7.46 1.49
N ALA A 194 -17.82 8.03 2.04
CA ALA A 194 -17.91 9.46 2.30
C ALA A 194 -17.01 9.83 3.50
N LEU A 195 -17.05 9.06 4.58
CA LEU A 195 -16.13 9.24 5.70
C LEU A 195 -14.67 9.00 5.29
N ALA A 196 -14.42 8.03 4.41
CA ALA A 196 -13.09 7.81 3.84
C ALA A 196 -12.61 9.02 3.03
N ARG A 197 -13.48 9.63 2.23
CA ARG A 197 -13.19 10.87 1.48
C ARG A 197 -12.84 12.02 2.42
N GLU A 198 -13.63 12.20 3.48
CA GLU A 198 -13.38 13.26 4.46
C GLU A 198 -11.97 13.13 5.07
N PHE A 199 -11.56 11.91 5.44
CA PHE A 199 -10.26 11.66 6.02
C PHE A 199 -9.12 11.68 4.99
N TYR A 200 -9.15 10.81 3.97
CA TYR A 200 -8.02 10.65 3.05
C TYR A 200 -7.85 11.82 2.09
N VAL A 201 -8.94 12.45 1.67
CA VAL A 201 -8.91 13.62 0.78
C VAL A 201 -8.92 14.92 1.58
N GLY A 202 -9.89 15.09 2.48
CA GLY A 202 -10.06 16.33 3.23
C GLY A 202 -8.95 16.60 4.24
N GLN A 203 -8.57 15.59 5.02
CA GLN A 203 -7.60 15.76 6.11
C GLN A 203 -6.18 15.40 5.68
N LEU A 204 -5.94 14.24 5.03
CA LEU A 204 -4.60 13.87 4.57
C LEU A 204 -4.17 14.62 3.30
N GLY A 205 -5.10 15.03 2.43
CA GLY A 205 -4.82 15.83 1.24
C GLY A 205 -4.46 15.04 0.00
N PHE A 206 -4.88 13.77 -0.12
CA PHE A 206 -4.89 13.09 -1.40
C PHE A 206 -5.93 13.71 -2.35
N GLY A 207 -5.64 13.73 -3.63
CA GLY A 207 -6.62 14.13 -4.66
C GLY A 207 -7.46 12.95 -5.14
N VAL A 208 -8.76 13.14 -5.35
CA VAL A 208 -9.62 12.11 -5.96
C VAL A 208 -9.21 11.89 -7.41
N THR A 209 -8.98 10.65 -7.79
CA THR A 209 -8.64 10.26 -9.16
C THR A 209 -9.76 9.51 -9.86
N ASN A 210 -10.55 8.76 -9.12
CA ASN A 210 -11.77 8.13 -9.61
C ASN A 210 -12.76 7.89 -8.45
N ASP A 211 -14.03 8.23 -8.64
CA ASP A 211 -15.14 7.95 -7.73
C ASP A 211 -16.38 7.41 -8.47
N GLN A 212 -16.18 6.94 -9.69
CA GLN A 212 -17.26 6.39 -10.53
C GLN A 212 -17.50 4.89 -10.28
N PHE A 213 -16.55 4.19 -9.68
CA PHE A 213 -16.75 2.80 -9.30
C PHE A 213 -17.76 2.69 -8.14
N PRO A 214 -18.77 1.81 -8.27
CA PRO A 214 -19.72 1.61 -7.20
C PRO A 214 -19.05 1.22 -5.89
N GLN A 215 -19.36 1.96 -4.80
CA GLN A 215 -18.89 1.66 -3.46
C GLN A 215 -17.35 1.73 -3.30
N ALA A 216 -16.66 2.45 -4.17
CA ALA A 216 -15.21 2.63 -4.08
C ALA A 216 -14.81 4.10 -4.30
N LEU A 217 -13.68 4.48 -3.74
CA LEU A 217 -13.03 5.77 -3.89
C LEU A 217 -11.54 5.55 -4.14
N PHE A 218 -11.00 6.18 -5.17
CA PHE A 218 -9.59 6.13 -5.52
C PHE A 218 -8.98 7.51 -5.35
N ALA A 219 -7.87 7.59 -4.63
CA ALA A 219 -7.21 8.85 -4.31
C ALA A 219 -5.69 8.74 -4.46
N SER A 220 -5.05 9.82 -4.91
CA SER A 220 -3.60 9.86 -5.08
C SER A 220 -3.00 11.25 -4.83
N ALA A 221 -1.68 11.29 -4.76
CA ALA A 221 -0.88 12.48 -4.96
C ALA A 221 -0.41 12.56 -6.42
N GLY A 222 -0.28 13.77 -6.99
CA GLY A 222 0.29 13.99 -8.31
C GLY A 222 -0.43 13.32 -9.48
N GLY A 223 -1.73 13.00 -9.34
CA GLY A 223 -2.55 12.42 -10.41
C GLY A 223 -2.13 11.01 -10.86
N TYR A 224 -1.45 10.25 -10.01
CA TYR A 224 -1.28 8.80 -10.16
C TYR A 224 -2.67 8.12 -10.12
N HIS A 225 -2.85 6.93 -10.70
CA HIS A 225 -4.19 6.34 -10.74
C HIS A 225 -4.79 6.12 -9.33
N HIS A 226 -4.02 5.67 -8.36
CA HIS A 226 -4.31 5.77 -6.92
C HIS A 226 -3.11 5.33 -6.08
N HIS A 227 -2.87 6.02 -4.96
CA HIS A 227 -1.99 5.57 -3.89
C HIS A 227 -2.77 4.87 -2.79
N VAL A 228 -4.01 5.33 -2.56
CA VAL A 228 -4.94 4.70 -1.62
C VAL A 228 -6.29 4.52 -2.33
N ALA A 229 -6.79 3.30 -2.32
CA ALA A 229 -8.15 2.98 -2.70
C ALA A 229 -8.95 2.52 -1.48
N MET A 230 -10.22 2.84 -1.41
CA MET A 230 -11.12 2.47 -0.32
C MET A 230 -12.41 1.90 -0.90
N ASN A 231 -12.87 0.76 -0.39
CA ASN A 231 -14.14 0.17 -0.79
C ASN A 231 -14.98 -0.28 0.40
N THR A 232 -16.30 -0.46 0.14
CA THR A 232 -17.26 -0.98 1.12
C THR A 232 -17.86 -2.32 0.68
N TRP A 233 -17.23 -3.03 -0.27
CA TRP A 233 -17.81 -4.23 -0.89
C TRP A 233 -18.16 -5.33 0.11
N ASN A 234 -17.30 -5.55 1.11
CA ASN A 234 -17.52 -6.56 2.16
C ASN A 234 -17.76 -5.94 3.54
N SER A 235 -17.55 -4.63 3.70
CA SER A 235 -17.43 -3.95 5.00
C SER A 235 -18.36 -2.75 5.16
N ARG A 236 -19.40 -2.63 4.33
CA ARG A 236 -20.37 -1.53 4.42
C ARG A 236 -20.97 -1.42 5.81
N GLY A 237 -20.90 -0.25 6.42
CA GLY A 237 -21.40 0.04 7.76
C GLY A 237 -20.49 -0.46 8.89
N ALA A 238 -19.29 -0.98 8.57
CA ALA A 238 -18.33 -1.35 9.60
C ALA A 238 -17.93 -0.13 10.44
N GLY A 239 -17.96 -0.29 11.75
CA GLY A 239 -17.44 0.68 12.71
C GLY A 239 -15.93 0.52 12.94
N PRO A 240 -15.38 1.12 14.00
CA PRO A 240 -13.99 0.97 14.39
C PRO A 240 -13.61 -0.51 14.50
N ARG A 241 -12.46 -0.86 13.88
CA ARG A 241 -12.00 -2.24 13.81
C ARG A 241 -11.47 -2.74 15.17
N ALA A 242 -11.76 -3.98 15.49
CA ALA A 242 -11.06 -4.66 16.56
C ALA A 242 -9.60 -4.94 16.17
N ALA A 243 -8.72 -5.10 17.14
CA ALA A 243 -7.38 -5.58 16.91
C ALA A 243 -7.42 -7.02 16.38
N THR A 244 -6.82 -7.24 15.19
CA THR A 244 -6.77 -8.55 14.52
C THR A 244 -5.42 -8.72 13.83
N LEU A 245 -5.11 -9.93 13.39
CA LEU A 245 -4.10 -10.17 12.37
C LEU A 245 -4.40 -9.36 11.11
N GLY A 246 -3.41 -9.18 10.26
CA GLY A 246 -3.49 -8.41 9.02
C GLY A 246 -2.94 -7.00 9.17
N LEU A 247 -3.64 -5.99 8.63
CA LEU A 247 -3.14 -4.62 8.56
C LEU A 247 -2.75 -4.03 9.93
N GLY A 248 -1.47 -3.72 10.09
CA GLY A 248 -0.93 -2.98 11.24
C GLY A 248 -0.82 -1.48 10.98
N ASN A 249 -0.17 -1.10 9.87
CA ASN A 249 0.05 0.30 9.51
C ASN A 249 0.20 0.48 8.00
N VAL A 250 -0.24 1.63 7.49
CA VAL A 250 -0.01 2.11 6.13
C VAL A 250 1.04 3.22 6.20
N ALA A 251 2.17 3.08 5.50
CA ALA A 251 3.16 4.15 5.43
C ALA A 251 3.03 4.95 4.13
N VAL A 252 3.21 6.26 4.26
CA VAL A 252 3.23 7.24 3.16
C VAL A 252 4.47 8.09 3.33
N THR A 253 5.22 8.31 2.25
CA THR A 253 6.43 9.12 2.27
C THR A 253 6.21 10.41 1.50
N VAL A 254 6.38 11.55 2.19
CA VAL A 254 6.34 12.89 1.58
C VAL A 254 7.75 13.37 1.27
N PRO A 255 7.96 14.27 0.29
CA PRO A 255 9.30 14.64 -0.17
C PRO A 255 10.23 15.21 0.90
N GLY A 256 9.68 15.88 1.91
CA GLY A 256 10.52 16.47 2.96
C GLY A 256 9.75 17.10 4.11
N ARG A 257 10.50 17.72 5.00
CA ARG A 257 9.98 18.35 6.23
C ARG A 257 8.93 19.42 5.99
N ALA A 258 9.04 20.19 4.92
CA ALA A 258 8.07 21.24 4.60
C ALA A 258 6.68 20.63 4.32
N ASP A 259 6.64 19.52 3.56
CA ASP A 259 5.40 18.81 3.26
C ASP A 259 4.79 18.20 4.53
N LEU A 260 5.63 17.60 5.38
CA LEU A 260 5.17 17.01 6.65
C LEU A 260 4.63 18.09 7.61
N ASN A 261 5.27 19.26 7.69
CA ASN A 261 4.81 20.37 8.49
C ASN A 261 3.47 20.93 7.98
N ALA A 262 3.32 21.06 6.65
CA ALA A 262 2.06 21.49 6.04
C ALA A 262 0.91 20.49 6.33
N LEU A 263 1.19 19.19 6.29
CA LEU A 263 0.22 18.15 6.69
C LEU A 263 -0.12 18.24 8.17
N THR A 264 0.88 18.42 9.04
CA THR A 264 0.68 18.56 10.49
C THR A 264 -0.25 19.73 10.81
N GLU A 265 -0.04 20.87 10.16
CA GLU A 265 -0.88 22.07 10.36
C GLU A 265 -2.30 21.85 9.83
N ARG A 266 -2.46 21.17 8.71
CA ARG A 266 -3.79 20.79 8.17
C ARG A 266 -4.55 19.87 9.12
N LEU A 267 -3.91 18.84 9.65
CA LEU A 267 -4.54 17.93 10.63
C LEU A 267 -4.96 18.68 11.89
N ARG A 268 -4.09 19.58 12.38
CA ARG A 268 -4.40 20.43 13.53
C ARG A 268 -5.60 21.35 13.25
N SER A 269 -5.66 21.99 12.08
CA SER A 269 -6.75 22.89 11.71
C SER A 269 -8.11 22.19 11.57
N THR A 270 -8.11 20.90 11.23
CA THR A 270 -9.32 20.06 11.17
C THR A 270 -9.67 19.38 12.50
N GLY A 271 -8.86 19.58 13.53
CA GLY A 271 -9.06 18.92 14.85
C GLY A 271 -8.73 17.44 14.86
N GLN A 272 -8.06 16.93 13.82
CA GLN A 272 -7.67 15.53 13.74
C GLN A 272 -6.45 15.27 14.64
N ALA A 273 -6.63 14.34 15.60
CA ALA A 273 -5.53 13.94 16.47
C ALA A 273 -4.44 13.20 15.68
N ALA A 274 -3.20 13.64 15.82
CA ALA A 274 -2.03 13.01 15.25
C ALA A 274 -0.89 12.97 16.29
N THR A 275 -0.08 11.92 16.23
CA THR A 275 1.11 11.78 17.07
C THR A 275 2.33 12.08 16.20
N LEU A 276 3.05 13.16 16.55
CA LEU A 276 4.32 13.51 15.92
C LEU A 276 5.43 12.77 16.65
N ALA A 277 6.39 12.23 15.91
CA ALA A 277 7.58 11.64 16.50
C ALA A 277 8.50 12.72 17.11
N ASP A 278 9.34 12.33 18.08
CA ASP A 278 10.18 13.28 18.87
C ASP A 278 11.13 14.07 17.99
N ASP A 279 11.66 13.50 16.92
CA ASP A 279 12.53 14.16 15.94
C ASP A 279 11.74 14.98 14.90
N GLY A 280 10.42 14.90 14.92
CA GLY A 280 9.52 15.57 13.99
C GLY A 280 9.61 15.06 12.54
N ALA A 281 10.19 13.89 12.27
CA ALA A 281 10.38 13.37 10.91
C ALA A 281 9.25 12.43 10.45
N SER A 282 8.29 12.10 11.30
CA SER A 282 7.01 11.49 10.93
C SER A 282 5.87 11.91 11.84
N LEU A 283 4.68 11.62 11.37
CA LEU A 283 3.46 11.66 12.16
C LEU A 283 2.64 10.40 11.94
N THR A 284 1.90 9.98 12.95
CA THR A 284 0.93 8.89 12.83
C THR A 284 -0.47 9.43 13.17
N VAL A 285 -1.41 9.12 12.30
CA VAL A 285 -2.83 9.46 12.45
C VAL A 285 -3.66 8.19 12.26
N ARG A 286 -4.87 8.16 12.82
CA ARG A 286 -5.79 7.04 12.63
C ARG A 286 -6.98 7.46 11.80
N ASP A 287 -7.34 6.61 10.85
CA ASP A 287 -8.55 6.78 10.07
C ASP A 287 -9.82 6.54 10.93
N PRO A 288 -11.03 6.80 10.42
CA PRO A 288 -12.27 6.60 11.17
C PRO A 288 -12.50 5.18 11.72
N TRP A 289 -11.82 4.19 11.15
CA TRP A 289 -11.89 2.79 11.55
C TRP A 289 -10.73 2.35 12.44
N GLY A 290 -9.80 3.25 12.76
CA GLY A 290 -8.65 2.99 13.60
C GLY A 290 -7.42 2.46 12.87
N THR A 291 -7.42 2.43 11.53
CA THR A 291 -6.23 2.10 10.73
C THR A 291 -5.15 3.16 10.96
N ALA A 292 -3.98 2.74 11.39
CA ALA A 292 -2.85 3.65 11.53
C ALA A 292 -2.28 4.00 10.15
N VAL A 293 -2.10 5.30 9.91
CA VAL A 293 -1.41 5.86 8.74
C VAL A 293 -0.23 6.67 9.24
N THR A 294 0.98 6.25 8.90
CA THR A 294 2.21 6.98 9.25
C THR A 294 2.72 7.70 8.02
N VAL A 295 2.89 9.01 8.14
CA VAL A 295 3.49 9.85 7.09
C VAL A 295 4.88 10.26 7.53
N SER A 296 5.89 10.03 6.71
CA SER A 296 7.30 10.24 7.03
C SER A 296 8.06 10.96 5.91
N THR A 297 9.24 11.49 6.24
CA THR A 297 10.22 11.92 5.23
C THR A 297 11.07 10.72 4.77
N PRO A 298 11.80 10.82 3.63
CA PRO A 298 12.63 9.72 3.13
C PRO A 298 13.75 9.28 4.08
N GLU A 299 14.28 10.19 4.88
CA GLU A 299 15.29 9.88 5.89
C GLU A 299 14.72 8.98 6.98
N ALA A 300 13.53 9.31 7.48
CA ALA A 300 12.84 8.54 8.50
C ALA A 300 12.32 7.20 7.97
N GLU A 301 11.95 7.11 6.69
CA GLU A 301 11.53 5.83 6.10
C GLU A 301 12.67 4.80 6.08
N ARG A 302 13.92 5.26 5.92
CA ARG A 302 15.13 4.42 5.92
C ARG A 302 15.61 4.05 7.31
N ASP A 303 15.26 4.84 8.31
CA ASP A 303 15.58 4.53 9.70
C ASP A 303 14.58 3.49 10.22
N VAL A 304 15.06 2.25 10.30
CA VAL A 304 14.25 1.11 10.72
C VAL A 304 13.79 1.25 12.17
N ASP A 305 14.62 1.83 13.04
CA ASP A 305 14.29 2.10 14.44
C ASP A 305 13.14 3.11 14.53
N TYR A 306 13.18 4.12 13.70
CA TYR A 306 12.18 5.16 13.59
C TYR A 306 10.81 4.62 13.17
N VAL A 307 10.79 3.81 12.12
CA VAL A 307 9.54 3.21 11.62
C VAL A 307 8.96 2.19 12.60
N LEU A 308 9.75 1.73 13.56
CA LEU A 308 9.33 0.82 14.62
C LEU A 308 8.71 1.53 15.83
N GLY A 309 8.57 2.87 15.79
CA GLY A 309 7.92 3.66 16.87
C GLY A 309 8.75 3.69 18.15
N ARG A 310 10.04 3.88 18.03
CA ARG A 310 10.96 4.18 19.14
C ARG A 310 11.05 5.68 19.38
#